data_398cde993185827dd3bd9c0b4781961e
#
_entry.id   398cde993185827dd3bd9c0b4781961e
#
_cell.length_a   1.000
_cell.length_b   1.000
_cell.length_c   1.000
_cell.angle_alpha   90.00
_cell.angle_beta   90.00
_cell.angle_gamma   90.00
#
_symmetry.space_group_name_H-M   'P 1'
#
loop_
_entity.id
_entity.type
_entity.pdbx_description
1 polymer ?
#
loop_
_entity_poly.entity_id
_entity_poly.type
_entity_poly.pdbx_seq_one_letter_code
_entity_poly.pdbx_strand_id
1 'polypeptide(L)'
;MIDICVNLMHQQFDKDRLEVLVRAKSSGVQGILLCADTLDTAEENLKFINETNIRENLSLPELLTTAGTHPHEASQWRNDGKDRLRCLLKETSISAIGECGLDFYRDISPREKQIVCFQEQVEIACKERIPLFVHDRESESLTNQILKSCLLYTSPSPRDNR
;
A
#
# COMPACT_ATOMS: atom_id res chain seq x y z
N MET A 1 2.52 -9.47 -17.88
CA MET A 1 1.40 -9.02 -17.01
C MET A 1 1.95 -8.70 -15.64
N ILE A 2 1.41 -7.68 -14.96
CA ILE A 2 1.69 -7.38 -13.55
C ILE A 2 0.40 -7.65 -12.79
N ASP A 3 0.49 -8.38 -11.68
CA ASP A 3 -0.63 -8.65 -10.77
C ASP A 3 -0.52 -7.73 -9.56
N ILE A 4 -1.58 -6.99 -9.27
CA ILE A 4 -1.59 -5.99 -8.19
C ILE A 4 -2.62 -6.36 -7.11
N CYS A 5 -2.40 -5.87 -5.88
CA CYS A 5 -3.27 -6.14 -4.74
C CYS A 5 -3.30 -7.63 -4.33
N VAL A 6 -2.11 -8.25 -4.28
CA VAL A 6 -2.01 -9.67 -3.93
C VAL A 6 -1.74 -9.83 -2.44
N ASN A 7 -2.61 -10.56 -1.74
CA ASN A 7 -2.43 -10.91 -0.33
C ASN A 7 -1.75 -12.28 -0.19
N LEU A 8 -0.50 -12.37 -0.64
CA LEU A 8 0.26 -13.63 -0.64
C LEU A 8 0.66 -14.09 0.77
N MET A 9 0.71 -13.17 1.75
CA MET A 9 1.05 -13.50 3.13
C MET A 9 -0.12 -14.10 3.92
N HIS A 10 -1.32 -14.16 3.33
CA HIS A 10 -2.46 -14.82 3.95
C HIS A 10 -2.17 -16.31 4.20
N GLN A 11 -2.58 -16.81 5.36
CA GLN A 11 -2.30 -18.18 5.86
C GLN A 11 -2.66 -19.32 4.88
N GLN A 12 -3.60 -19.09 3.95
CA GLN A 12 -3.96 -20.07 2.93
C GLN A 12 -2.79 -20.46 2.02
N PHE A 13 -1.77 -19.59 1.90
CA PHE A 13 -0.59 -19.79 1.07
C PHE A 13 0.63 -20.30 1.84
N ASP A 14 0.54 -20.52 3.15
CA ASP A 14 1.70 -20.91 3.98
C ASP A 14 2.41 -22.18 3.49
N LYS A 15 1.65 -23.08 2.88
CA LYS A 15 2.18 -24.38 2.44
C LYS A 15 2.82 -24.36 1.07
N ASP A 16 2.41 -23.43 0.18
CA ASP A 16 2.81 -23.42 -1.24
C ASP A 16 3.10 -22.02 -1.80
N ARG A 17 3.42 -21.05 -0.94
CA ARG A 17 3.64 -19.64 -1.33
C ARG A 17 4.65 -19.47 -2.45
N LEU A 18 5.78 -20.21 -2.40
CA LEU A 18 6.80 -20.17 -3.46
C LEU A 18 6.31 -20.84 -4.75
N GLU A 19 5.61 -21.95 -4.65
CA GLU A 19 5.03 -22.65 -5.79
C GLU A 19 3.98 -21.79 -6.49
N VAL A 20 3.22 -20.98 -5.75
CA VAL A 20 2.30 -19.98 -6.32
C VAL A 20 3.07 -18.99 -7.19
N LEU A 21 4.20 -18.45 -6.71
CA LEU A 21 5.03 -17.53 -7.48
C LEU A 21 5.62 -18.20 -8.74
N VAL A 22 6.10 -19.43 -8.63
CA VAL A 22 6.61 -20.21 -9.78
C VAL A 22 5.51 -20.40 -10.83
N ARG A 23 4.31 -20.80 -10.42
CA ARG A 23 3.15 -20.95 -11.31
C ARG A 23 2.76 -19.63 -11.97
N ALA A 24 2.73 -18.53 -11.19
CA ALA A 24 2.45 -17.21 -11.72
C ALA A 24 3.45 -16.79 -12.81
N LYS A 25 4.75 -16.99 -12.55
CA LYS A 25 5.80 -16.70 -13.52
C LYS A 25 5.66 -17.53 -14.80
N SER A 26 5.40 -18.83 -14.66
CA SER A 26 5.18 -19.75 -15.77
C SER A 26 3.94 -19.38 -16.59
N SER A 27 2.95 -18.74 -15.97
CA SER A 27 1.73 -18.24 -16.63
C SER A 27 1.90 -16.82 -17.21
N GLY A 28 3.12 -16.26 -17.21
CA GLY A 28 3.42 -14.97 -17.85
C GLY A 28 3.29 -13.75 -16.93
N VAL A 29 3.13 -13.93 -15.62
CA VAL A 29 3.20 -12.85 -14.64
C VAL A 29 4.65 -12.43 -14.46
N GLN A 30 4.97 -11.17 -14.73
CA GLN A 30 6.32 -10.64 -14.65
C GLN A 30 6.60 -9.94 -13.32
N GLY A 31 5.57 -9.35 -12.72
CA GLY A 31 5.66 -8.65 -11.45
C GLY A 31 4.41 -8.84 -10.60
N ILE A 32 4.59 -8.81 -9.29
CA ILE A 32 3.51 -8.90 -8.30
C ILE A 32 3.68 -7.77 -7.29
N LEU A 33 2.59 -7.03 -7.05
CA LEU A 33 2.51 -6.06 -5.98
C LEU A 33 1.74 -6.68 -4.81
N LEU A 34 2.47 -6.98 -3.74
CA LEU A 34 1.89 -7.42 -2.48
C LEU A 34 1.20 -6.23 -1.81
N CYS A 35 -0.02 -6.45 -1.31
CA CYS A 35 -0.78 -5.41 -0.64
C CYS A 35 -0.60 -5.53 0.87
N ALA A 36 -0.29 -4.42 1.54
CA ALA A 36 -0.25 -4.35 2.99
C ALA A 36 -1.54 -3.69 3.51
N ASP A 37 -2.12 -4.25 4.54
CA ASP A 37 -3.29 -3.72 5.27
C ASP A 37 -2.89 -2.99 6.56
N THR A 38 -1.67 -3.25 7.04
CA THR A 38 -1.03 -2.59 8.18
C THR A 38 0.45 -2.35 7.91
N LEU A 39 1.10 -1.52 8.73
CA LEU A 39 2.56 -1.34 8.65
C LEU A 39 3.31 -2.63 9.04
N ASP A 40 2.74 -3.44 9.94
CA ASP A 40 3.32 -4.72 10.32
C ASP A 40 3.29 -5.70 9.13
N THR A 41 2.19 -5.76 8.39
CA THR A 41 2.09 -6.56 7.15
C THR A 41 3.08 -6.08 6.09
N ALA A 42 3.33 -4.76 6.00
CA ALA A 42 4.35 -4.24 5.08
C ALA A 42 5.76 -4.73 5.44
N GLU A 43 6.09 -4.76 6.74
CA GLU A 43 7.36 -5.30 7.24
C GLU A 43 7.50 -6.82 6.95
N GLU A 44 6.42 -7.58 7.12
CA GLU A 44 6.37 -9.01 6.78
C GLU A 44 6.57 -9.25 5.27
N ASN A 45 5.88 -8.45 4.42
CA ASN A 45 6.07 -8.49 2.98
C ASN A 45 7.52 -8.21 2.58
N LEU A 46 8.15 -7.17 3.15
CA LEU A 46 9.56 -6.83 2.90
C LEU A 46 10.50 -7.97 3.29
N LYS A 47 10.29 -8.56 4.46
CA LYS A 47 11.06 -9.71 4.91
C LYS A 47 10.95 -10.86 3.91
N PHE A 48 9.73 -11.21 3.48
CA PHE A 48 9.51 -12.26 2.50
C PHE A 48 10.16 -11.94 1.15
N ILE A 49 10.07 -10.71 0.65
CA ILE A 49 10.71 -10.27 -0.60
C ILE A 49 12.21 -10.45 -0.49
N ASN A 50 12.84 -10.00 0.60
CA ASN A 50 14.28 -10.10 0.81
C ASN A 50 14.74 -11.56 0.88
N GLU A 51 14.01 -12.41 1.60
CA GLU A 51 14.31 -13.84 1.69
C GLU A 51 14.14 -14.56 0.33
N THR A 52 13.21 -14.09 -0.49
CA THR A 52 12.93 -14.66 -1.80
C THR A 52 13.98 -14.24 -2.84
N ASN A 53 14.42 -12.99 -2.80
CA ASN A 53 15.45 -12.46 -3.71
C ASN A 53 16.81 -13.14 -3.57
N ILE A 54 17.11 -13.72 -2.40
CA ILE A 54 18.35 -14.49 -2.16
C ILE A 54 18.34 -15.85 -2.89
N ARG A 55 17.16 -16.30 -3.37
CA ARG A 55 16.99 -17.60 -4.04
C ARG A 55 17.27 -17.48 -5.55
N GLU A 56 18.52 -17.26 -5.92
CA GLU A 56 18.97 -17.02 -7.30
C GLU A 56 18.57 -18.12 -8.32
N ASN A 57 18.24 -19.31 -7.86
CA ASN A 57 17.94 -20.47 -8.73
C ASN A 57 16.46 -20.58 -9.14
N LEU A 58 15.59 -19.71 -8.67
CA LEU A 58 14.15 -19.74 -8.98
C LEU A 58 13.79 -18.64 -9.97
N SER A 59 13.15 -19.03 -11.08
CA SER A 59 12.52 -18.05 -11.98
C SER A 59 11.21 -17.56 -11.36
N LEU A 60 11.24 -16.38 -10.72
CA LEU A 60 10.11 -15.78 -10.01
C LEU A 60 9.70 -14.44 -10.67
N PRO A 61 8.45 -13.98 -10.46
CA PRO A 61 8.08 -12.61 -10.77
C PRO A 61 8.89 -11.63 -9.92
N GLU A 62 9.09 -10.41 -10.40
CA GLU A 62 9.55 -9.31 -9.56
C GLU A 62 8.53 -9.04 -8.45
N LEU A 63 8.99 -8.90 -7.20
CA LEU A 63 8.13 -8.67 -6.05
C LEU A 63 8.33 -7.26 -5.53
N LEU A 64 7.24 -6.52 -5.44
CA LEU A 64 7.14 -5.23 -4.77
C LEU A 64 6.04 -5.29 -3.71
N THR A 65 6.00 -4.33 -2.81
CA THR A 65 4.94 -4.21 -1.82
C THR A 65 4.46 -2.77 -1.69
N THR A 66 3.26 -2.60 -1.14
CA THR A 66 2.79 -1.33 -0.60
C THR A 66 3.16 -1.22 0.88
N ALA A 67 3.10 -0.01 1.43
CA ALA A 67 3.14 0.23 2.86
C ALA A 67 2.04 1.23 3.24
N GLY A 68 1.17 0.85 4.15
CA GLY A 68 0.05 1.69 4.56
C GLY A 68 -0.83 1.02 5.59
N THR A 69 -1.95 1.68 5.89
CA THR A 69 -2.96 1.16 6.81
C THR A 69 -4.32 1.26 6.17
N HIS A 70 -4.92 0.10 5.95
CA HIS A 70 -6.26 -0.07 5.39
C HIS A 70 -7.33 0.57 6.30
N PRO A 71 -8.44 1.10 5.77
CA PRO A 71 -9.50 1.68 6.58
C PRO A 71 -10.04 0.74 7.67
N HIS A 72 -10.06 -0.56 7.46
CA HIS A 72 -10.48 -1.52 8.49
C HIS A 72 -9.55 -1.52 9.71
N GLU A 73 -8.26 -1.24 9.50
CA GLU A 73 -7.21 -1.27 10.50
C GLU A 73 -6.83 0.13 11.00
N ALA A 74 -7.58 1.16 10.61
CA ALA A 74 -7.31 2.55 10.97
C ALA A 74 -7.23 2.81 12.49
N SER A 75 -7.86 1.97 13.31
CA SER A 75 -7.76 2.02 14.76
C SER A 75 -6.36 1.64 15.29
N GLN A 76 -5.55 0.96 14.49
CA GLN A 76 -4.16 0.60 14.81
C GLN A 76 -3.16 1.70 14.42
N TRP A 77 -3.60 2.71 13.65
CA TRP A 77 -2.76 3.84 13.31
C TRP A 77 -2.47 4.66 14.57
N ARG A 78 -1.22 4.63 15.02
CA ARG A 78 -0.75 5.26 16.27
C ARG A 78 -0.02 6.57 15.98
N ASN A 79 0.37 7.26 17.05
CA ASN A 79 1.11 8.52 16.96
C ASN A 79 2.46 8.39 16.23
N ASP A 80 3.06 7.21 16.24
CA ASP A 80 4.31 6.87 15.54
C ASP A 80 4.08 6.38 14.09
N GLY A 81 2.84 6.23 13.65
CA GLY A 81 2.49 5.71 12.34
C GLY A 81 3.13 6.47 11.19
N LYS A 82 3.17 7.80 11.25
CA LYS A 82 3.84 8.64 10.24
C LYS A 82 5.34 8.35 10.14
N ASP A 83 6.02 8.22 11.26
CA ASP A 83 7.46 8.01 11.28
C ASP A 83 7.82 6.58 10.85
N ARG A 84 7.03 5.59 11.28
CA ARG A 84 7.16 4.21 10.80
C ARG A 84 6.97 4.13 9.29
N LEU A 85 5.89 4.73 8.77
CA LEU A 85 5.65 4.74 7.33
C LEU A 85 6.81 5.39 6.57
N ARG A 86 7.29 6.57 7.00
CA ARG A 86 8.45 7.20 6.37
C ARG A 86 9.72 6.35 6.45
N CYS A 87 9.89 5.58 7.51
CA CYS A 87 11.02 4.65 7.62
C CYS A 87 10.91 3.55 6.56
N LEU A 88 9.73 2.95 6.43
CA LEU A 88 9.46 1.90 5.44
C LEU A 88 9.63 2.39 3.99
N LEU A 89 9.24 3.64 3.69
CA LEU A 89 9.37 4.22 2.35
C LEU A 89 10.83 4.38 1.86
N LYS A 90 11.82 4.15 2.70
CA LYS A 90 13.24 4.09 2.29
C LYS A 90 13.61 2.76 1.63
N GLU A 91 12.79 1.74 1.79
CA GLU A 91 12.99 0.43 1.18
C GLU A 91 12.60 0.46 -0.30
N THR A 92 13.53 0.02 -1.15
CA THR A 92 13.36 0.07 -2.62
C THR A 92 12.24 -0.82 -3.15
N SER A 93 11.83 -1.82 -2.38
CA SER A 93 10.74 -2.72 -2.73
C SER A 93 9.34 -2.14 -2.42
N ILE A 94 9.26 -0.98 -1.79
CA ILE A 94 7.97 -0.28 -1.60
C ILE A 94 7.71 0.65 -2.76
N SER A 95 6.61 0.40 -3.48
CA SER A 95 6.26 1.13 -4.70
C SER A 95 5.08 2.10 -4.54
N ALA A 96 4.28 1.96 -3.48
CA ALA A 96 3.13 2.82 -3.22
C ALA A 96 2.79 2.89 -1.73
N ILE A 97 2.14 3.96 -1.30
CA ILE A 97 1.50 4.03 0.00
C ILE A 97 0.09 3.45 -0.11
N GLY A 98 -0.21 2.46 0.72
CA GLY A 98 -1.50 1.78 0.76
C GLY A 98 -1.39 0.31 1.20
N GLU A 99 -2.49 -0.40 1.20
CA GLU A 99 -3.83 0.04 0.85
C GLU A 99 -4.34 1.01 1.90
N CYS A 100 -4.77 2.20 1.50
CA CYS A 100 -5.25 3.23 2.40
C CYS A 100 -6.56 3.81 1.86
N GLY A 101 -7.37 4.48 2.67
CA GLY A 101 -8.62 5.04 2.18
C GLY A 101 -9.76 5.01 3.18
N LEU A 102 -10.99 4.88 2.66
CA LEU A 102 -12.23 4.89 3.44
C LEU A 102 -13.15 3.73 3.07
N ASP A 103 -13.74 3.08 4.07
CA ASP A 103 -14.79 2.07 3.91
C ASP A 103 -15.92 2.33 4.91
N PHE A 104 -16.91 3.10 4.46
CA PHE A 104 -18.07 3.43 5.28
C PHE A 104 -19.20 2.43 5.15
N TYR A 105 -19.05 1.44 4.25
CA TYR A 105 -19.97 0.33 4.13
C TYR A 105 -19.76 -0.71 5.24
N ARG A 106 -18.51 -1.17 5.41
CA ARG A 106 -18.18 -2.14 6.46
C ARG A 106 -18.02 -1.49 7.83
N ASP A 107 -17.53 -0.26 7.86
CA ASP A 107 -17.39 0.61 9.05
C ASP A 107 -16.72 -0.11 10.24
N ILE A 108 -15.68 -0.92 9.97
CA ILE A 108 -14.99 -1.76 10.96
C ILE A 108 -14.22 -0.91 11.96
N SER A 109 -13.43 0.05 11.47
CA SER A 109 -12.84 1.10 12.32
C SER A 109 -13.74 2.32 12.32
N PRO A 110 -13.80 3.09 13.43
CA PRO A 110 -14.57 4.33 13.48
C PRO A 110 -14.20 5.29 12.34
N ARG A 111 -15.20 5.90 11.71
CA ARG A 111 -15.01 6.78 10.53
C ARG A 111 -14.00 7.89 10.76
N GLU A 112 -14.03 8.49 11.94
CA GLU A 112 -13.07 9.54 12.35
C GLU A 112 -11.62 9.02 12.31
N LYS A 113 -11.41 7.78 12.75
CA LYS A 113 -10.10 7.12 12.70
C LYS A 113 -9.67 6.86 11.26
N GLN A 114 -10.60 6.36 10.42
CA GLN A 114 -10.34 6.15 8.99
C GLN A 114 -9.93 7.45 8.32
N ILE A 115 -10.67 8.54 8.55
CA ILE A 115 -10.40 9.86 7.96
C ILE A 115 -9.01 10.37 8.36
N VAL A 116 -8.68 10.37 9.64
CA VAL A 116 -7.36 10.84 10.13
C VAL A 116 -6.24 9.99 9.55
N CYS A 117 -6.37 8.67 9.62
CA CYS A 117 -5.38 7.73 9.09
C CYS A 117 -5.14 7.95 7.58
N PHE A 118 -6.22 8.11 6.80
CA PHE A 118 -6.12 8.34 5.37
C PHE A 118 -5.49 9.71 5.05
N GLN A 119 -5.93 10.79 5.71
CA GLN A 119 -5.36 12.12 5.51
C GLN A 119 -3.85 12.15 5.77
N GLU A 120 -3.39 11.52 6.85
CA GLU A 120 -1.98 11.47 7.20
C GLU A 120 -1.14 10.69 6.18
N GLN A 121 -1.67 9.60 5.64
CA GLN A 121 -1.01 8.82 4.59
C GLN A 121 -0.97 9.60 3.26
N VAL A 122 -2.05 10.29 2.89
CA VAL A 122 -2.10 11.17 1.72
C VAL A 122 -1.09 12.31 1.84
N GLU A 123 -0.98 12.94 3.02
CA GLU A 123 0.02 13.98 3.28
C GLU A 123 1.45 13.49 3.04
N ILE A 124 1.77 12.28 3.52
CA ILE A 124 3.10 11.68 3.32
C ILE A 124 3.32 11.38 1.83
N ALA A 125 2.34 10.77 1.15
CA ALA A 125 2.43 10.44 -0.27
C ALA A 125 2.74 11.67 -1.12
N CYS A 126 2.07 12.78 -0.83
CA CYS A 126 2.31 14.05 -1.52
C CYS A 126 3.70 14.62 -1.26
N LYS A 127 4.17 14.62 -0.01
CA LYS A 127 5.49 15.12 0.37
C LYS A 127 6.62 14.31 -0.23
N GLU A 128 6.51 12.99 -0.14
CA GLU A 128 7.51 12.05 -0.63
C GLU A 128 7.38 11.75 -2.13
N ARG A 129 6.31 12.24 -2.80
CA ARG A 129 5.99 11.99 -4.21
C ARG A 129 5.86 10.50 -4.55
N ILE A 130 5.22 9.75 -3.67
CA ILE A 130 4.99 8.32 -3.82
C ILE A 130 3.54 8.09 -4.23
N PRO A 131 3.26 7.17 -5.18
CA PRO A 131 1.90 6.81 -5.56
C PRO A 131 1.05 6.32 -4.39
N LEU A 132 -0.26 6.55 -4.46
CA LEU A 132 -1.24 5.98 -3.53
C LEU A 132 -1.93 4.77 -4.15
N PHE A 133 -2.16 3.76 -3.33
CA PHE A 133 -3.05 2.64 -3.62
C PHE A 133 -4.28 2.77 -2.73
N VAL A 134 -5.42 3.17 -3.33
CA VAL A 134 -6.58 3.69 -2.58
C VAL A 134 -7.75 2.73 -2.61
N HIS A 135 -8.27 2.43 -1.42
CA HIS A 135 -9.55 1.79 -1.18
C HIS A 135 -10.64 2.85 -0.99
N ASP A 136 -11.74 2.74 -1.72
CA ASP A 136 -12.90 3.61 -1.54
C ASP A 136 -14.19 2.80 -1.61
N ARG A 137 -14.94 2.80 -0.52
CA ARG A 137 -16.23 2.15 -0.45
C ARG A 137 -17.23 2.98 0.35
N GLU A 138 -18.23 3.51 -0.36
CA GLU A 138 -19.31 4.33 0.22
C GLU A 138 -18.83 5.54 1.04
N SER A 139 -17.67 6.12 0.67
CA SER A 139 -17.17 7.34 1.28
C SER A 139 -17.83 8.61 0.72
N GLU A 140 -18.80 8.45 -0.19
CA GLU A 140 -19.45 9.52 -0.95
C GLU A 140 -18.41 10.32 -1.76
N SER A 141 -18.19 11.60 -1.42
CA SER A 141 -17.18 12.44 -2.07
C SER A 141 -15.92 12.68 -1.22
N LEU A 142 -15.89 12.14 -0.01
CA LEU A 142 -14.86 12.49 0.98
C LEU A 142 -13.46 12.03 0.57
N THR A 143 -13.32 10.82 0.00
CA THR A 143 -12.05 10.34 -0.56
C THR A 143 -11.50 11.35 -1.58
N ASN A 144 -12.35 11.78 -2.52
CA ASN A 144 -11.96 12.77 -3.52
C ASN A 144 -11.61 14.14 -2.95
N GLN A 145 -12.31 14.57 -1.88
CA GLN A 145 -12.01 15.84 -1.20
C GLN A 145 -10.65 15.79 -0.52
N ILE A 146 -10.33 14.70 0.17
CA ILE A 146 -9.03 14.50 0.83
C ILE A 146 -7.90 14.49 -0.21
N LEU A 147 -8.04 13.75 -1.30
CA LEU A 147 -7.05 13.69 -2.37
C LEU A 147 -6.84 15.06 -3.04
N LYS A 148 -7.92 15.79 -3.33
CA LYS A 148 -7.83 17.13 -3.94
C LYS A 148 -7.16 18.15 -3.02
N SER A 149 -7.41 18.10 -1.71
CA SER A 149 -6.78 19.04 -0.77
C SER A 149 -5.26 18.92 -0.79
N CYS A 150 -4.74 17.72 -0.99
CA CYS A 150 -3.31 17.50 -1.07
C CYS A 150 -2.72 17.94 -2.43
N LEU A 151 -3.39 17.65 -3.53
CA LEU A 151 -2.96 18.03 -4.87
C LEU A 151 -2.89 19.55 -5.05
N LEU A 152 -3.77 20.31 -4.40
CA LEU A 152 -3.76 21.78 -4.41
C LEU A 152 -2.52 22.37 -3.71
N TYR A 153 -1.92 21.66 -2.76
CA TYR A 153 -0.72 22.11 -2.04
C TYR A 153 0.60 21.76 -2.76
N THR A 154 0.60 20.81 -3.68
CA THR A 154 1.83 20.24 -4.27
C THR A 154 2.01 20.53 -5.76
N SER A 155 0.97 20.95 -6.45
CA SER A 155 1.05 21.38 -7.87
C SER A 155 1.02 22.90 -7.95
N PRO A 156 2.09 23.55 -8.42
CA PRO A 156 1.93 24.90 -8.92
C PRO A 156 0.92 24.84 -10.07
N SER A 157 -0.16 25.60 -9.93
CA SER A 157 -1.16 25.69 -10.99
C SER A 157 -0.48 26.11 -12.29
N PRO A 158 -0.80 25.50 -13.44
CA PRO A 158 -0.32 26.00 -14.74
C PRO A 158 -0.65 27.48 -15.00
N ARG A 159 -1.49 28.09 -14.16
CA ARG A 159 -1.87 29.51 -14.20
C ARG A 159 -0.91 30.41 -13.42
N ASP A 160 -0.08 29.85 -12.54
CA ASP A 160 0.84 30.63 -11.69
C ASP A 160 2.17 30.94 -12.40
N ASN A 161 2.35 30.48 -13.64
CA ASN A 161 3.50 30.72 -14.49
C ASN A 161 3.19 31.72 -15.64
N ARG A 162 2.30 32.69 -15.41
CA ARG A 162 2.07 33.80 -16.36
C ARG A 162 2.39 35.15 -15.72
#